data_1c13850c38c31209286dac0bb6e84ada
#
_entry.id   1c13850c38c31209286dac0bb6e84ada
#
_cell.length_a   1.000
_cell.length_b   1.000
_cell.length_c   1.000
_cell.angle_alpha   90.00
_cell.angle_beta   90.00
_cell.angle_gamma   90.00
#
_symmetry.space_group_name_H-M   'P 1'
#
loop_
_entity.id
_entity.type
_entity.pdbx_description
1 polymer ?
#
loop_
_entity_poly.entity_id
_entity_poly.type
_entity_poly.pdbx_seq_one_letter_code
_entity_poly.pdbx_strand_id
1 'polypeptide(L)'
;MLHFSGFAHWKRVRFFSAFLLYAPILFIACKDGPEAPATDEREYNAGGATTVFGEYSQVFQQPASNLTAQEVDQHFKADANFEAIFVTAPATIQGGLGPLFNQTSCSGCHIRNGRAVFPSSPADDPGGLLFRLSLPGEGSLGEPLEVPGFGGQLQTKSVFGKQPEGRVSVQFIEELVQFIDGEQVALRKPVFVFNDLYVAFPANGLISPRIAPPVFGLGLLEAIPETAILAHADENDADGDGISGKPNYVWNFATQSKELGRFGWKAGQPTLLQQAAAAYNGDMGVTTTMFQQENCTGQPQCDDLADDPEVDLETLKSTAFYTQSLAVPAARNLDDPDVQRGKKIFTKIKCGACHTPSFTTGAHPEYDFLSGQLIFPFTDLLLHDMGEGLADNRPDHRADGREWRTPPLWGIGLTQTVSGHTNFLHDGRARNLTEAILWHGGEAESARQRVLQLSAGERNALLAYLQSL
;
A
#
# COMPACT_ATOMS: atom_id res chain seq x y z
N MET A 1 -42.98 108.87 -11.42
CA MET A 1 -42.39 109.80 -12.40
C MET A 1 -41.41 109.03 -13.26
N LEU A 2 -41.70 108.95 -14.52
CA LEU A 2 -40.79 108.89 -15.67
C LEU A 2 -39.88 107.68 -15.77
N HIS A 3 -39.98 106.88 -16.67
CA HIS A 3 -39.95 106.83 -18.16
C HIS A 3 -38.84 105.91 -18.69
N PHE A 4 -39.31 105.03 -19.57
CA PHE A 4 -38.71 104.54 -20.86
C PHE A 4 -37.35 103.83 -20.82
N SER A 5 -37.12 102.90 -21.50
CA SER A 5 -37.39 102.12 -22.73
C SER A 5 -36.10 101.31 -22.99
N GLY A 6 -36.09 100.15 -23.35
CA GLY A 6 -36.26 99.70 -24.68
C GLY A 6 -35.19 98.70 -25.06
N PHE A 7 -35.58 97.83 -25.95
CA PHE A 7 -34.83 97.06 -26.91
C PHE A 7 -34.33 95.67 -26.55
N ALA A 8 -34.95 94.77 -27.27
CA ALA A 8 -34.67 93.34 -27.41
C ALA A 8 -33.31 93.08 -28.05
N HIS A 9 -32.68 92.05 -27.60
CA HIS A 9 -31.75 91.28 -28.43
C HIS A 9 -31.86 89.81 -28.15
N TRP A 10 -32.40 89.12 -29.18
CA TRP A 10 -32.53 87.69 -29.25
C TRP A 10 -31.15 87.05 -29.36
N LYS A 11 -30.66 86.22 -28.37
CA LYS A 11 -29.53 85.33 -28.50
C LYS A 11 -30.00 83.93 -28.38
N ARG A 12 -29.77 83.21 -29.46
CA ARG A 12 -30.03 81.77 -29.59
C ARG A 12 -29.29 81.01 -28.53
N VAL A 13 -29.98 80.28 -27.66
CA VAL A 13 -29.44 79.28 -26.78
C VAL A 13 -29.30 77.97 -27.56
N ARG A 14 -28.07 77.53 -27.78
CA ARG A 14 -27.76 76.21 -28.29
C ARG A 14 -27.90 75.16 -27.17
N PHE A 15 -28.84 74.26 -27.28
CA PHE A 15 -28.91 73.05 -26.44
C PHE A 15 -27.77 72.11 -26.81
N PHE A 16 -26.84 71.87 -25.90
CA PHE A 16 -25.90 70.78 -25.92
C PHE A 16 -26.59 69.57 -25.31
N SER A 17 -27.03 68.62 -26.14
CA SER A 17 -27.47 67.31 -25.68
C SER A 17 -26.23 66.50 -25.27
N ALA A 18 -26.02 66.33 -23.98
CA ALA A 18 -25.05 65.37 -23.46
C ALA A 18 -25.58 63.92 -23.66
N PHE A 19 -25.05 63.22 -24.65
CA PHE A 19 -25.23 61.78 -24.77
C PHE A 19 -24.41 61.11 -23.65
N LEU A 20 -25.09 60.58 -22.60
CA LEU A 20 -24.55 59.64 -21.67
C LEU A 20 -24.39 58.29 -22.38
N LEU A 21 -23.18 57.93 -22.77
CA LEU A 21 -22.79 56.60 -23.18
C LEU A 21 -22.86 55.67 -21.98
N TYR A 22 -23.93 54.87 -21.87
CA TYR A 22 -24.00 53.69 -21.02
C TYR A 22 -23.10 52.62 -21.65
N ALA A 23 -21.91 52.45 -21.11
CA ALA A 23 -21.08 51.28 -21.39
C ALA A 23 -21.63 50.09 -20.55
N PRO A 24 -22.09 48.97 -21.19
CA PRO A 24 -22.42 47.79 -20.41
C PRO A 24 -21.14 47.25 -19.80
N ILE A 25 -21.06 47.22 -18.47
CA ILE A 25 -20.07 46.46 -17.74
C ILE A 25 -20.42 44.99 -17.97
N LEU A 26 -19.72 44.35 -18.92
CA LEU A 26 -19.72 42.89 -19.04
C LEU A 26 -19.05 42.32 -17.78
N PHE A 27 -19.84 41.84 -16.84
CA PHE A 27 -19.38 40.85 -15.86
C PHE A 27 -18.93 39.62 -16.64
N ILE A 28 -17.63 39.49 -16.88
CA ILE A 28 -17.03 38.23 -17.23
C ILE A 28 -17.09 37.39 -15.94
N ALA A 29 -18.17 36.59 -15.81
CA ALA A 29 -18.17 35.49 -14.86
C ALA A 29 -16.97 34.62 -15.22
N CYS A 30 -15.97 34.55 -14.35
CA CYS A 30 -14.97 33.49 -14.42
C CYS A 30 -15.76 32.19 -14.48
N LYS A 31 -15.77 31.52 -15.64
CA LYS A 31 -16.19 30.13 -15.73
C LYS A 31 -15.25 29.39 -14.78
N ASP A 32 -15.82 28.79 -13.77
CA ASP A 32 -15.15 27.77 -12.99
C ASP A 32 -14.47 26.83 -13.96
N GLY A 33 -13.23 26.45 -13.63
CA GLY A 33 -12.46 25.48 -14.43
C GLY A 33 -13.28 24.20 -14.67
N PRO A 34 -12.81 23.29 -15.49
CA PRO A 34 -13.60 22.12 -15.88
C PRO A 34 -14.19 21.46 -14.63
N GLU A 35 -15.49 21.40 -14.58
CA GLU A 35 -16.26 20.76 -13.54
C GLU A 35 -15.70 19.34 -13.38
N ALA A 36 -15.29 18.99 -12.15
CA ALA A 36 -14.81 17.64 -11.93
C ALA A 36 -15.94 16.69 -12.34
N PRO A 37 -15.62 15.59 -13.00
CA PRO A 37 -16.64 14.63 -13.38
C PRO A 37 -17.49 14.27 -12.16
N ALA A 38 -18.79 14.20 -12.34
CA ALA A 38 -19.74 13.76 -11.32
C ALA A 38 -19.22 12.43 -10.72
N THR A 39 -19.49 12.20 -9.42
CA THR A 39 -19.12 10.95 -8.75
C THR A 39 -19.60 9.78 -9.61
N ASP A 40 -18.70 8.93 -10.03
CA ASP A 40 -19.08 7.68 -10.64
C ASP A 40 -19.63 6.78 -9.53
N GLU A 41 -20.94 6.51 -9.54
CA GLU A 41 -21.58 5.66 -8.52
C GLU A 41 -20.92 4.29 -8.40
N ARG A 42 -20.22 3.82 -9.45
CA ARG A 42 -19.47 2.57 -9.44
C ARG A 42 -18.28 2.62 -8.50
N GLU A 43 -17.73 3.80 -8.18
CA GLU A 43 -16.60 3.95 -7.23
C GLU A 43 -16.98 3.51 -5.80
N TYR A 44 -18.26 3.57 -5.42
CA TYR A 44 -18.71 2.99 -4.15
C TYR A 44 -18.43 1.50 -4.09
N ASN A 45 -18.48 0.78 -5.20
CA ASN A 45 -18.15 -0.62 -5.31
C ASN A 45 -16.65 -0.78 -5.61
N ALA A 46 -15.78 -0.41 -4.65
CA ALA A 46 -14.32 -0.37 -4.84
C ALA A 46 -13.72 -1.70 -5.34
N GLY A 47 -14.32 -2.85 -5.01
CA GLY A 47 -13.97 -4.19 -5.48
C GLY A 47 -14.93 -4.74 -6.54
N GLY A 48 -15.70 -3.89 -7.23
CA GLY A 48 -16.75 -4.36 -8.16
C GLY A 48 -17.80 -5.19 -7.43
N ALA A 49 -18.22 -6.32 -7.99
CA ALA A 49 -19.22 -7.20 -7.37
C ALA A 49 -18.75 -7.91 -6.08
N THR A 50 -17.45 -7.90 -5.77
CA THR A 50 -16.92 -8.47 -4.52
C THR A 50 -17.13 -7.57 -3.31
N THR A 51 -17.54 -6.31 -3.51
CA THR A 51 -17.58 -5.27 -2.50
C THR A 51 -18.54 -5.60 -1.36
N VAL A 52 -18.10 -5.29 -0.11
CA VAL A 52 -18.93 -5.34 1.09
C VAL A 52 -19.08 -3.94 1.69
N PHE A 53 -20.25 -3.69 2.30
CA PHE A 53 -20.56 -2.40 2.90
C PHE A 53 -20.49 -2.50 4.42
N GLY A 54 -19.88 -1.52 5.08
CA GLY A 54 -19.80 -1.42 6.53
C GLY A 54 -18.51 -0.79 7.03
N GLU A 55 -18.56 -0.29 8.28
CA GLU A 55 -17.44 0.38 8.94
C GLU A 55 -17.20 -0.24 10.33
N TYR A 56 -16.93 -1.53 10.35
CA TYR A 56 -16.69 -2.30 11.57
C TYR A 56 -15.36 -3.02 11.54
N SER A 57 -14.87 -3.44 12.69
CA SER A 57 -13.51 -3.95 12.85
C SER A 57 -13.21 -5.24 12.09
N GLN A 58 -14.21 -6.01 11.67
CA GLN A 58 -14.08 -7.27 10.92
C GLN A 58 -14.38 -7.09 9.42
N VAL A 59 -14.48 -5.85 8.91
CA VAL A 59 -14.86 -5.63 7.51
C VAL A 59 -13.85 -6.20 6.53
N PHE A 60 -12.57 -6.28 6.88
CA PHE A 60 -11.53 -6.89 6.03
C PHE A 60 -11.53 -8.43 6.07
N GLN A 61 -12.28 -9.05 6.98
CA GLN A 61 -12.43 -10.51 7.08
C GLN A 61 -13.65 -11.03 6.33
N GLN A 62 -14.39 -10.17 5.64
CA GLN A 62 -15.62 -10.59 4.97
C GLN A 62 -15.32 -11.31 3.66
N PRO A 63 -16.05 -12.39 3.35
CA PRO A 63 -16.01 -13.03 2.04
C PRO A 63 -16.55 -12.10 0.96
N ALA A 64 -16.04 -12.24 -0.27
CA ALA A 64 -16.53 -11.49 -1.42
C ALA A 64 -18.04 -11.68 -1.62
N SER A 65 -18.78 -10.60 -1.87
CA SER A 65 -20.25 -10.59 -1.90
C SER A 65 -20.85 -11.44 -3.05
N ASN A 66 -20.06 -11.74 -4.07
CA ASN A 66 -20.46 -12.50 -5.26
C ASN A 66 -20.01 -13.96 -5.25
N LEU A 67 -19.55 -14.49 -4.09
CA LEU A 67 -19.25 -15.90 -3.94
C LEU A 67 -20.52 -16.74 -4.00
N THR A 68 -20.43 -17.91 -4.62
CA THR A 68 -21.45 -18.95 -4.50
C THR A 68 -21.50 -19.54 -3.10
N ALA A 69 -22.59 -20.20 -2.72
CA ALA A 69 -22.70 -20.83 -1.39
C ALA A 69 -21.58 -21.86 -1.14
N GLN A 70 -21.10 -22.56 -2.17
CA GLN A 70 -19.98 -23.51 -2.06
C GLN A 70 -18.66 -22.77 -1.79
N GLU A 71 -18.40 -21.67 -2.48
CA GLU A 71 -17.19 -20.86 -2.30
C GLU A 71 -17.20 -20.17 -0.92
N VAL A 72 -18.36 -19.75 -0.42
CA VAL A 72 -18.51 -19.22 0.96
C VAL A 72 -18.14 -20.30 2.00
N ASP A 73 -18.61 -21.55 1.84
CA ASP A 73 -18.21 -22.66 2.71
C ASP A 73 -16.71 -22.94 2.63
N GLN A 74 -16.14 -22.89 1.43
CA GLN A 74 -14.70 -23.04 1.20
C GLN A 74 -13.92 -21.88 1.85
N HIS A 75 -14.41 -20.63 1.75
CA HIS A 75 -13.79 -19.47 2.36
C HIS A 75 -13.64 -19.64 3.88
N PHE A 76 -14.71 -20.02 4.58
CA PHE A 76 -14.64 -20.22 6.03
C PHE A 76 -13.77 -21.42 6.45
N LYS A 77 -13.65 -22.45 5.62
CA LYS A 77 -12.68 -23.54 5.86
C LYS A 77 -11.24 -23.05 5.66
N ALA A 78 -11.03 -22.20 4.67
CA ALA A 78 -9.73 -21.60 4.36
C ALA A 78 -9.30 -20.56 5.41
N ASP A 79 -10.24 -19.83 6.00
CA ASP A 79 -10.01 -18.93 7.13
C ASP A 79 -9.37 -19.66 8.31
N ALA A 80 -9.86 -20.88 8.61
CA ALA A 80 -9.27 -21.71 9.65
C ALA A 80 -7.78 -22.03 9.43
N ASN A 81 -7.33 -22.18 8.18
CA ASN A 81 -5.91 -22.39 7.86
C ASN A 81 -5.10 -21.08 8.04
N PHE A 82 -5.68 -19.95 7.70
CA PHE A 82 -5.03 -18.64 7.88
C PHE A 82 -4.90 -18.26 9.37
N GLU A 83 -5.88 -18.63 10.19
CA GLU A 83 -5.85 -18.41 11.64
C GLU A 83 -5.11 -19.50 12.41
N ALA A 84 -4.76 -20.62 11.76
CA ALA A 84 -4.10 -21.75 12.40
C ALA A 84 -2.82 -21.35 13.13
N ILE A 85 -2.72 -21.73 14.40
CA ILE A 85 -1.53 -21.53 15.22
C ILE A 85 -0.67 -22.77 15.12
N PHE A 86 0.49 -22.67 14.49
CA PHE A 86 1.47 -23.72 14.41
C PHE A 86 2.20 -23.90 15.73
N VAL A 87 2.50 -25.12 16.07
CA VAL A 87 3.22 -25.52 17.29
C VAL A 87 4.41 -26.41 16.93
N THR A 88 5.37 -26.49 17.83
CA THR A 88 6.58 -27.31 17.64
C THR A 88 6.21 -28.77 17.39
N ALA A 89 6.87 -29.41 16.42
CA ALA A 89 6.79 -30.83 16.18
C ALA A 89 7.40 -31.65 17.34
N PRO A 90 6.96 -32.92 17.58
CA PRO A 90 5.83 -33.55 16.90
C PRO A 90 4.49 -33.17 17.54
N ALA A 91 3.52 -32.77 16.73
CA ALA A 91 2.15 -32.52 17.17
C ALA A 91 1.18 -33.09 16.12
N THR A 92 0.04 -33.62 16.57
CA THR A 92 -0.94 -34.24 15.68
C THR A 92 -1.81 -33.26 14.93
N ILE A 93 -1.85 -31.99 15.38
CA ILE A 93 -2.61 -30.92 14.77
C ILE A 93 -1.69 -29.69 14.70
N GLN A 94 -1.51 -29.16 13.49
CA GLN A 94 -0.69 -27.98 13.22
C GLN A 94 0.73 -28.03 13.84
N GLY A 95 1.33 -29.22 13.86
CA GLY A 95 2.74 -29.43 14.12
C GLY A 95 3.58 -28.86 13.00
N GLY A 96 4.88 -28.63 13.26
CA GLY A 96 5.81 -28.20 12.24
C GLY A 96 6.10 -26.69 12.27
N LEU A 97 5.85 -25.99 13.39
CA LEU A 97 6.45 -24.67 13.60
C LEU A 97 7.96 -24.82 13.57
N GLY A 98 8.62 -24.12 12.66
CA GLY A 98 10.07 -24.21 12.51
C GLY A 98 10.83 -23.85 13.76
N PRO A 99 12.08 -24.31 13.91
CA PRO A 99 12.93 -23.98 15.07
C PRO A 99 13.12 -22.49 15.28
N LEU A 100 13.11 -21.72 14.20
CA LEU A 100 13.22 -20.27 14.16
C LEU A 100 12.02 -19.67 13.43
N PHE A 101 11.42 -18.62 14.00
CA PHE A 101 10.23 -17.98 13.45
C PHE A 101 10.07 -16.54 13.94
N ASN A 102 9.18 -15.79 13.29
CA ASN A 102 8.74 -14.46 13.74
C ASN A 102 7.31 -14.51 14.29
N GLN A 103 6.46 -15.37 13.77
CA GLN A 103 5.08 -15.56 14.21
C GLN A 103 4.66 -17.03 14.07
N THR A 104 3.58 -17.38 14.77
CA THR A 104 3.03 -18.76 14.79
C THR A 104 1.78 -18.93 13.94
N SER A 105 1.27 -17.83 13.32
CA SER A 105 0.10 -17.84 12.44
C SER A 105 0.10 -16.63 11.52
N CYS A 106 -0.62 -16.69 10.39
CA CYS A 106 -0.79 -15.54 9.51
C CYS A 106 -1.53 -14.39 10.22
N SER A 107 -2.61 -14.72 10.98
CA SER A 107 -3.39 -13.75 11.75
C SER A 107 -2.61 -13.07 12.88
N GLY A 108 -1.47 -13.65 13.32
CA GLY A 108 -0.56 -13.04 14.29
C GLY A 108 0.10 -11.74 13.78
N CYS A 109 0.35 -11.62 12.48
CA CYS A 109 0.82 -10.40 11.83
C CYS A 109 -0.33 -9.61 11.17
N HIS A 110 -1.29 -10.30 10.56
CA HIS A 110 -2.40 -9.71 9.82
C HIS A 110 -3.69 -9.68 10.68
N ILE A 111 -3.64 -8.97 11.81
CA ILE A 111 -4.75 -8.91 12.77
C ILE A 111 -6.01 -8.42 12.06
N ARG A 112 -7.09 -9.23 12.07
CA ARG A 112 -8.34 -8.99 11.33
C ARG A 112 -8.11 -8.69 9.85
N ASN A 113 -7.12 -9.34 9.25
CA ASN A 113 -6.69 -9.12 7.86
C ASN A 113 -6.20 -7.70 7.56
N GLY A 114 -5.96 -6.91 8.61
CA GLY A 114 -5.45 -5.56 8.55
C GLY A 114 -3.93 -5.49 8.60
N ARG A 115 -3.45 -4.32 8.93
CA ARG A 115 -2.03 -4.00 9.03
C ARG A 115 -1.51 -4.31 10.42
N ALA A 116 -0.27 -4.81 10.51
CA ALA A 116 0.39 -5.03 11.80
C ALA A 116 0.68 -3.73 12.55
N VAL A 117 0.78 -3.85 13.88
CA VAL A 117 1.16 -2.76 14.77
C VAL A 117 2.66 -2.49 14.67
N PHE A 118 3.02 -1.21 14.56
CA PHE A 118 4.41 -0.78 14.62
C PHE A 118 4.85 -0.63 16.10
N PRO A 119 6.06 -1.09 16.50
CA PRO A 119 6.57 -0.90 17.86
C PRO A 119 6.60 0.58 18.24
N SER A 120 6.06 0.93 19.38
CA SER A 120 6.00 2.31 19.89
C SER A 120 7.15 2.63 20.82
N SER A 121 7.79 1.62 21.38
CA SER A 121 8.95 1.74 22.29
C SER A 121 10.03 0.70 21.96
N PRO A 122 11.28 0.93 22.40
CA PRO A 122 12.37 -0.03 22.23
C PRO A 122 12.16 -1.38 22.92
N ALA A 123 11.22 -1.44 23.87
CA ALA A 123 10.92 -2.66 24.63
C ALA A 123 9.77 -3.48 24.01
N ASP A 124 9.06 -2.95 23.00
CA ASP A 124 7.95 -3.64 22.37
C ASP A 124 8.49 -4.79 21.49
N ASP A 125 7.78 -5.90 21.47
CA ASP A 125 7.98 -6.95 20.46
C ASP A 125 7.69 -6.35 19.07
N PRO A 126 8.60 -6.46 18.08
CA PRO A 126 8.33 -5.99 16.72
C PRO A 126 7.06 -6.58 16.08
N GLY A 127 6.51 -7.67 16.60
CA GLY A 127 5.25 -8.27 16.17
C GLY A 127 5.25 -8.63 14.69
N GLY A 128 4.47 -7.91 13.90
CA GLY A 128 4.41 -8.07 12.45
C GLY A 128 5.33 -7.16 11.65
N LEU A 129 6.39 -6.60 12.28
CA LEU A 129 7.48 -5.91 11.59
C LEU A 129 8.62 -6.90 11.37
N LEU A 130 8.85 -7.26 10.12
CA LEU A 130 9.85 -8.23 9.69
C LEU A 130 11.08 -7.51 9.12
N PHE A 131 12.25 -8.17 9.19
CA PHE A 131 13.51 -7.65 8.67
C PHE A 131 14.04 -8.58 7.59
N ARG A 132 13.78 -8.23 6.31
CA ARG A 132 14.35 -8.96 5.19
C ARG A 132 15.84 -8.66 5.10
N LEU A 133 16.63 -9.69 4.86
CA LEU A 133 18.08 -9.63 4.82
C LEU A 133 18.60 -10.02 3.45
N SER A 134 19.73 -9.44 3.02
CA SER A 134 20.49 -9.95 1.89
C SER A 134 21.95 -9.48 1.93
N LEU A 135 22.80 -10.12 1.16
CA LEU A 135 24.06 -9.54 0.71
C LEU A 135 23.84 -8.70 -0.54
N PRO A 136 24.75 -7.78 -0.91
CA PRO A 136 24.76 -7.15 -2.22
C PRO A 136 24.93 -8.18 -3.33
N GLY A 137 24.18 -7.98 -4.43
CA GLY A 137 24.18 -8.89 -5.60
C GLY A 137 22.86 -9.65 -5.73
N GLU A 138 22.82 -10.55 -6.68
CA GLU A 138 21.64 -11.36 -7.01
C GLU A 138 22.03 -12.82 -7.25
N GLY A 139 21.12 -13.74 -6.96
CA GLY A 139 21.27 -15.17 -7.26
C GLY A 139 20.94 -15.48 -8.72
N SER A 140 20.96 -16.76 -9.05
CA SER A 140 20.83 -17.27 -10.43
C SER A 140 19.45 -16.99 -11.06
N LEU A 141 18.41 -16.82 -10.24
CA LEU A 141 17.04 -16.51 -10.67
C LEU A 141 16.73 -15.01 -10.54
N GLY A 142 17.71 -14.20 -10.08
CA GLY A 142 17.56 -12.78 -9.80
C GLY A 142 17.06 -12.48 -8.38
N GLU A 143 16.99 -13.50 -7.52
CA GLU A 143 16.61 -13.37 -6.11
C GLU A 143 17.72 -12.67 -5.28
N PRO A 144 17.37 -11.99 -4.19
CA PRO A 144 18.36 -11.46 -3.26
C PRO A 144 19.25 -12.56 -2.67
N LEU A 145 20.56 -12.31 -2.58
CA LEU A 145 21.51 -13.25 -1.97
C LEU A 145 21.29 -13.35 -0.46
N GLU A 146 21.11 -14.55 0.04
CA GLU A 146 20.94 -14.79 1.47
C GLU A 146 22.17 -14.41 2.29
N VAL A 147 21.95 -14.01 3.55
CA VAL A 147 23.02 -13.70 4.49
C VAL A 147 23.47 -15.00 5.17
N PRO A 148 24.76 -15.40 5.05
CA PRO A 148 25.24 -16.61 5.70
C PRO A 148 24.94 -16.62 7.20
N GLY A 149 24.33 -17.67 7.69
CA GLY A 149 23.93 -17.83 9.08
C GLY A 149 22.57 -17.18 9.44
N PHE A 150 21.91 -16.41 8.53
CA PHE A 150 20.63 -15.75 8.80
C PHE A 150 19.57 -16.02 7.70
N GLY A 151 19.97 -16.52 6.55
CA GLY A 151 19.05 -16.64 5.42
C GLY A 151 18.56 -15.30 4.87
N GLY A 152 17.32 -15.26 4.39
CA GLY A 152 16.69 -14.08 3.76
C GLY A 152 15.86 -13.20 4.71
N GLN A 153 15.72 -13.59 5.98
CA GLN A 153 14.92 -12.86 6.98
C GLN A 153 15.43 -13.14 8.40
N LEU A 154 15.55 -12.10 9.24
CA LEU A 154 15.89 -12.24 10.64
C LEU A 154 14.75 -12.94 11.41
N GLN A 155 15.09 -14.01 12.16
CA GLN A 155 14.15 -14.71 13.01
C GLN A 155 14.32 -14.27 14.47
N THR A 156 13.31 -13.55 14.99
CA THR A 156 13.37 -12.95 16.33
C THR A 156 12.87 -13.85 17.45
N LYS A 157 12.29 -15.01 17.09
CA LYS A 157 11.76 -16.02 18.02
C LYS A 157 12.31 -17.40 17.69
N SER A 158 12.25 -18.30 18.66
CA SER A 158 12.65 -19.69 18.52
C SER A 158 11.77 -20.59 19.37
N VAL A 159 11.73 -21.87 19.04
CA VAL A 159 11.11 -22.91 19.88
C VAL A 159 11.90 -23.07 21.19
N PHE A 160 11.27 -23.70 22.18
CA PHE A 160 11.93 -23.96 23.47
C PHE A 160 13.24 -24.74 23.30
N GLY A 161 14.28 -24.27 23.97
CA GLY A 161 15.63 -24.88 23.92
C GLY A 161 16.51 -24.42 22.76
N LYS A 162 16.00 -23.62 21.83
CA LYS A 162 16.77 -22.97 20.75
C LYS A 162 16.97 -21.49 21.04
N GLN A 163 17.97 -20.88 20.43
CA GLN A 163 18.24 -19.44 20.54
C GLN A 163 17.73 -18.75 19.27
N PRO A 164 16.98 -17.64 19.37
CA PRO A 164 16.62 -16.84 18.19
C PRO A 164 17.87 -16.22 17.54
N GLU A 165 17.76 -15.79 16.31
CA GLU A 165 18.88 -15.18 15.59
C GLU A 165 19.30 -13.84 16.19
N GLY A 166 18.36 -13.10 16.77
CA GLY A 166 18.64 -11.85 17.44
C GLY A 166 17.37 -11.16 17.92
N ARG A 167 17.55 -9.97 18.45
CA ARG A 167 16.48 -9.07 18.89
C ARG A 167 16.61 -7.73 18.16
N VAL A 168 15.50 -7.05 17.97
CA VAL A 168 15.48 -5.72 17.37
C VAL A 168 14.83 -4.74 18.33
N SER A 169 15.47 -3.59 18.52
CA SER A 169 14.87 -2.44 19.16
C SER A 169 14.81 -1.27 18.18
N VAL A 170 13.81 -0.38 18.35
CA VAL A 170 13.63 0.78 17.50
C VAL A 170 13.89 2.06 18.26
N GLN A 171 14.62 2.98 17.66
CA GLN A 171 14.82 4.36 18.08
C GLN A 171 14.27 5.29 16.98
N PHE A 172 14.02 6.56 17.30
CA PHE A 172 13.49 7.50 16.33
C PHE A 172 14.34 8.76 16.28
N ILE A 173 14.54 9.25 15.06
CA ILE A 173 15.05 10.59 14.77
C ILE A 173 13.88 11.38 14.21
N GLU A 174 13.64 12.59 14.76
CA GLU A 174 12.57 13.46 14.28
C GLU A 174 13.11 14.49 13.30
N GLU A 175 12.38 14.70 12.21
CA GLU A 175 12.63 15.72 11.18
C GLU A 175 11.40 16.59 11.04
N LEU A 176 11.58 17.92 11.18
CA LEU A 176 10.48 18.87 11.05
C LEU A 176 10.25 19.25 9.59
N VAL A 177 9.01 19.12 9.15
CA VAL A 177 8.54 19.59 7.83
C VAL A 177 7.51 20.68 8.05
N GLN A 178 7.60 21.79 7.30
CA GLN A 178 6.72 22.95 7.45
C GLN A 178 5.90 23.19 6.20
N PHE A 179 4.59 23.40 6.37
CA PHE A 179 3.67 23.85 5.34
C PHE A 179 3.79 25.37 5.09
N ILE A 180 3.27 25.83 3.95
CA ILE A 180 3.31 27.25 3.57
C ILE A 180 2.63 28.18 4.58
N ASP A 181 1.63 27.69 5.31
CA ASP A 181 0.90 28.44 6.34
C ASP A 181 1.58 28.43 7.72
N GLY A 182 2.75 27.80 7.84
CA GLY A 182 3.56 27.75 9.06
C GLY A 182 3.27 26.56 9.96
N GLU A 183 2.27 25.72 9.67
CA GLU A 183 2.05 24.47 10.39
C GLU A 183 3.27 23.55 10.25
N GLN A 184 3.68 22.91 11.33
CA GLN A 184 4.83 22.00 11.37
C GLN A 184 4.39 20.60 11.73
N VAL A 185 4.98 19.61 11.04
CA VAL A 185 4.80 18.18 11.30
C VAL A 185 6.17 17.58 11.60
N ALA A 186 6.29 16.90 12.74
CA ALA A 186 7.48 16.13 13.09
C ALA A 186 7.36 14.74 12.47
N LEU A 187 8.15 14.45 11.45
CA LEU A 187 8.29 13.13 10.85
C LEU A 187 9.27 12.30 11.69
N ARG A 188 8.92 11.07 12.02
CA ARG A 188 9.82 10.17 12.74
C ARG A 188 10.48 9.17 11.79
N LYS A 189 11.81 9.19 11.74
CA LYS A 189 12.61 8.19 11.03
C LYS A 189 13.00 7.07 12.00
N PRO A 190 12.62 5.81 11.77
CA PRO A 190 13.06 4.72 12.63
C PRO A 190 14.52 4.39 12.39
N VAL A 191 15.21 4.05 13.47
CA VAL A 191 16.55 3.49 13.47
C VAL A 191 16.48 2.16 14.21
N PHE A 192 16.71 1.09 13.47
CA PHE A 192 16.64 -0.27 14.02
C PHE A 192 18.01 -0.69 14.53
N VAL A 193 18.04 -1.19 15.77
CA VAL A 193 19.25 -1.68 16.42
C VAL A 193 19.11 -3.17 16.66
N PHE A 194 20.02 -3.95 16.05
CA PHE A 194 20.09 -5.39 16.23
C PHE A 194 20.91 -5.72 17.45
N ASN A 195 20.34 -6.50 18.36
CA ASN A 195 20.93 -6.87 19.64
C ASN A 195 20.96 -8.38 19.79
N ASP A 196 21.86 -8.88 20.63
CA ASP A 196 21.93 -10.29 21.01
C ASP A 196 22.00 -11.27 19.81
N LEU A 197 22.63 -10.84 18.72
CA LEU A 197 22.79 -11.70 17.54
C LEU A 197 23.59 -12.95 17.90
N TYR A 198 23.12 -14.14 17.46
CA TYR A 198 23.78 -15.41 17.78
C TYR A 198 25.14 -15.58 17.06
N VAL A 199 25.30 -14.92 15.91
CA VAL A 199 26.58 -14.76 15.19
C VAL A 199 26.72 -13.30 14.72
N ALA A 200 27.92 -12.89 14.33
CA ALA A 200 28.14 -11.54 13.83
C ALA A 200 27.45 -11.34 12.49
N PHE A 201 26.65 -10.27 12.39
CA PHE A 201 26.06 -9.86 11.11
C PHE A 201 27.17 -9.30 10.19
N PRO A 202 27.21 -9.69 8.91
CA PRO A 202 28.27 -9.23 8.00
C PRO A 202 28.17 -7.73 7.77
N ALA A 203 29.32 -7.06 7.70
CA ALA A 203 29.39 -5.59 7.55
C ALA A 203 28.77 -5.05 6.25
N ASN A 204 28.66 -5.89 5.22
CA ASN A 204 28.02 -5.59 3.95
C ASN A 204 26.58 -6.16 3.87
N GLY A 205 26.03 -6.69 4.94
CA GLY A 205 24.66 -7.16 4.98
C GLY A 205 23.66 -6.02 4.87
N LEU A 206 22.62 -6.21 4.08
CA LEU A 206 21.55 -5.26 3.82
C LEU A 206 20.31 -5.67 4.60
N ILE A 207 19.56 -4.68 5.08
CA ILE A 207 18.41 -4.88 5.95
C ILE A 207 17.24 -4.05 5.44
N SER A 208 16.07 -4.69 5.26
CA SER A 208 14.83 -4.05 4.83
C SER A 208 13.72 -4.32 5.85
N PRO A 209 13.35 -3.32 6.67
CA PRO A 209 12.22 -3.44 7.59
C PRO A 209 10.90 -3.42 6.80
N ARG A 210 10.00 -4.37 7.08
CA ARG A 210 8.70 -4.48 6.37
C ARG A 210 7.60 -4.84 7.35
N ILE A 211 6.61 -3.96 7.47
CA ILE A 211 5.41 -4.23 8.26
C ILE A 211 4.41 -5.05 7.45
N ALA A 212 3.72 -5.98 8.09
CA ALA A 212 2.67 -6.76 7.42
C ALA A 212 1.54 -5.86 6.91
N PRO A 213 1.24 -5.87 5.59
CA PRO A 213 0.18 -5.06 4.99
C PRO A 213 -1.21 -5.72 5.16
N PRO A 214 -2.31 -5.04 4.85
CA PRO A 214 -3.62 -5.67 4.73
C PRO A 214 -3.63 -6.76 3.65
N VAL A 215 -4.47 -7.79 3.81
CA VAL A 215 -4.55 -8.94 2.89
C VAL A 215 -5.87 -9.07 2.15
N PHE A 216 -6.80 -8.12 2.28
CA PHE A 216 -8.07 -8.12 1.54
C PHE A 216 -7.91 -7.62 0.09
N GLY A 217 -8.79 -8.05 -0.79
CA GLY A 217 -8.86 -7.64 -2.20
C GLY A 217 -7.71 -8.14 -3.08
N LEU A 218 -6.83 -9.00 -2.55
CA LEU A 218 -5.63 -9.43 -3.28
C LEU A 218 -5.95 -10.29 -4.50
N GLY A 219 -7.01 -11.11 -4.47
CA GLY A 219 -7.44 -11.88 -5.64
C GLY A 219 -7.82 -11.00 -6.83
N LEU A 220 -8.43 -9.84 -6.59
CA LEU A 220 -8.72 -8.88 -7.65
C LEU A 220 -7.45 -8.28 -8.24
N LEU A 221 -6.42 -7.99 -7.42
CA LEU A 221 -5.13 -7.51 -7.91
C LEU A 221 -4.39 -8.59 -8.72
N GLU A 222 -4.52 -9.87 -8.31
CA GLU A 222 -3.99 -11.01 -9.05
C GLU A 222 -4.64 -11.13 -10.45
N ALA A 223 -5.93 -10.85 -10.54
CA ALA A 223 -6.71 -10.95 -11.77
C ALA A 223 -6.55 -9.76 -12.74
N ILE A 224 -5.83 -8.67 -12.37
CA ILE A 224 -5.56 -7.58 -13.32
C ILE A 224 -4.67 -8.12 -14.45
N PRO A 225 -5.03 -7.93 -15.74
CA PRO A 225 -4.18 -8.35 -16.85
C PRO A 225 -2.80 -7.66 -16.79
N GLU A 226 -1.73 -8.43 -17.03
CA GLU A 226 -0.37 -7.88 -17.07
C GLU A 226 -0.26 -6.71 -18.05
N THR A 227 -0.90 -6.82 -19.22
CA THR A 227 -0.91 -5.75 -20.22
C THR A 227 -1.53 -4.45 -19.71
N ALA A 228 -2.49 -4.53 -18.77
CA ALA A 228 -3.09 -3.34 -18.17
C ALA A 228 -2.14 -2.66 -17.18
N ILE A 229 -1.35 -3.44 -16.42
CA ILE A 229 -0.31 -2.92 -15.53
C ILE A 229 0.82 -2.28 -16.37
N LEU A 230 1.31 -3.00 -17.37
CA LEU A 230 2.41 -2.54 -18.23
C LEU A 230 2.06 -1.31 -19.06
N ALA A 231 0.77 -1.02 -19.28
CA ALA A 231 0.34 0.21 -19.94
C ALA A 231 0.66 1.49 -19.13
N HIS A 232 0.97 1.36 -17.85
CA HIS A 232 1.40 2.45 -16.97
C HIS A 232 2.93 2.50 -16.78
N ALA A 233 3.67 1.53 -17.30
CA ALA A 233 5.12 1.48 -17.15
C ALA A 233 5.82 2.44 -18.13
N ASP A 234 6.76 3.22 -17.62
CA ASP A 234 7.66 4.07 -18.38
C ASP A 234 9.07 4.07 -17.77
N GLU A 235 9.71 2.91 -17.77
CA GLU A 235 11.01 2.68 -17.08
C GLU A 235 12.09 3.73 -17.39
N ASN A 236 11.99 4.43 -18.53
CA ASN A 236 12.99 5.39 -18.98
C ASN A 236 12.50 6.84 -18.91
N ASP A 237 11.34 7.08 -18.28
CA ASP A 237 10.70 8.41 -18.21
C ASP A 237 10.68 9.08 -19.61
N ALA A 238 10.11 8.36 -20.60
CA ALA A 238 10.15 8.78 -21.99
C ALA A 238 9.26 10.01 -22.27
N ASP A 239 8.22 10.22 -21.46
CA ASP A 239 7.37 11.41 -21.53
C ASP A 239 7.93 12.60 -20.75
N GLY A 240 8.96 12.40 -19.91
CA GLY A 240 9.70 13.43 -19.21
C GLY A 240 8.93 14.02 -18.03
N ASP A 241 7.98 13.29 -17.44
CA ASP A 241 7.20 13.81 -16.31
C ASP A 241 7.83 13.52 -14.94
N GLY A 242 8.92 12.76 -14.92
CA GLY A 242 9.72 12.40 -13.74
C GLY A 242 9.20 11.17 -12.99
N ILE A 243 8.33 10.37 -13.61
CA ILE A 243 7.73 9.17 -13.02
C ILE A 243 7.98 7.99 -13.96
N SER A 244 8.77 7.00 -13.50
CA SER A 244 9.17 5.90 -14.36
C SER A 244 8.17 4.73 -14.35
N GLY A 245 7.75 4.26 -13.20
CA GLY A 245 6.92 3.06 -13.09
C GLY A 245 7.58 1.81 -13.69
N LYS A 246 8.32 1.05 -12.86
CA LYS A 246 9.08 -0.13 -13.33
C LYS A 246 8.40 -1.44 -12.93
N PRO A 247 8.13 -2.40 -13.86
CA PRO A 247 7.65 -3.73 -13.50
C PRO A 247 8.77 -4.55 -12.85
N ASN A 248 8.45 -5.29 -11.77
CA ASN A 248 9.36 -6.27 -11.18
C ASN A 248 9.05 -7.65 -11.77
N TYR A 249 10.02 -8.27 -12.45
CA TYR A 249 9.91 -9.64 -12.95
C TYR A 249 10.64 -10.59 -12.01
N VAL A 250 9.89 -11.56 -11.49
CA VAL A 250 10.35 -12.47 -10.44
C VAL A 250 10.14 -13.93 -10.85
N TRP A 251 10.87 -14.84 -10.24
CA TRP A 251 10.75 -16.27 -10.55
C TRP A 251 9.45 -16.85 -9.96
N ASN A 252 8.67 -17.49 -10.81
CA ASN A 252 7.51 -18.29 -10.39
C ASN A 252 7.92 -19.74 -10.28
N PHE A 253 7.89 -20.30 -9.06
CA PHE A 253 8.30 -21.68 -8.79
C PHE A 253 7.29 -22.71 -9.33
N ALA A 254 6.03 -22.34 -9.55
CA ALA A 254 5.04 -23.23 -10.13
C ALA A 254 5.22 -23.40 -11.65
N THR A 255 5.51 -22.31 -12.37
CA THR A 255 5.66 -22.29 -13.83
C THR A 255 7.09 -22.41 -14.31
N GLN A 256 8.08 -22.31 -13.38
CA GLN A 256 9.52 -22.31 -13.68
C GLN A 256 9.92 -21.25 -14.70
N SER A 257 9.33 -20.06 -14.59
CA SER A 257 9.58 -18.91 -15.47
C SER A 257 9.55 -17.59 -14.71
N LYS A 258 10.09 -16.53 -15.31
CA LYS A 258 9.96 -15.16 -14.78
C LYS A 258 8.59 -14.62 -15.14
N GLU A 259 7.88 -14.10 -14.16
CA GLU A 259 6.55 -13.50 -14.28
C GLU A 259 6.50 -12.15 -13.59
N LEU A 260 5.51 -11.34 -13.92
CA LEU A 260 5.29 -10.03 -13.29
C LEU A 260 4.97 -10.22 -11.80
N GLY A 261 5.82 -9.67 -10.94
CA GLY A 261 5.58 -9.59 -9.50
C GLY A 261 4.46 -8.61 -9.18
N ARG A 262 3.61 -8.96 -8.22
CA ARG A 262 2.42 -8.19 -7.83
C ARG A 262 2.33 -7.96 -6.34
N PHE A 263 2.86 -8.90 -5.54
CA PHE A 263 2.67 -8.94 -4.09
C PHE A 263 3.96 -8.66 -3.32
N GLY A 264 3.79 -8.28 -2.05
CA GLY A 264 4.88 -7.76 -1.23
C GLY A 264 5.19 -6.29 -1.53
N TRP A 265 5.98 -5.66 -0.66
CA TRP A 265 6.31 -4.22 -0.73
C TRP A 265 7.15 -3.82 -1.95
N LYS A 266 7.89 -4.77 -2.52
CA LYS A 266 8.70 -4.58 -3.74
C LYS A 266 8.23 -5.46 -4.90
N ALA A 267 6.97 -5.89 -4.91
CA ALA A 267 6.42 -6.78 -5.95
C ALA A 267 7.28 -8.04 -6.14
N GLY A 268 7.77 -8.64 -5.03
CA GLY A 268 8.68 -9.79 -5.06
C GLY A 268 7.98 -11.15 -5.25
N GLN A 269 6.65 -11.19 -5.37
CA GLN A 269 5.89 -12.43 -5.54
C GLN A 269 4.88 -12.30 -6.70
N PRO A 270 4.82 -13.29 -7.61
CA PRO A 270 3.96 -13.20 -8.78
C PRO A 270 2.51 -13.62 -8.51
N THR A 271 2.30 -14.58 -7.58
CA THR A 271 0.99 -15.16 -7.25
C THR A 271 0.76 -15.23 -5.75
N LEU A 272 -0.53 -15.30 -5.35
CA LEU A 272 -0.90 -15.48 -3.95
C LEU A 272 -0.53 -16.86 -3.42
N LEU A 273 -0.51 -17.88 -4.27
CA LEU A 273 -0.04 -19.20 -3.89
C LEU A 273 1.43 -19.16 -3.45
N GLN A 274 2.30 -18.53 -4.24
CA GLN A 274 3.72 -18.38 -3.89
C GLN A 274 3.94 -17.43 -2.72
N GLN A 275 3.14 -16.36 -2.62
CA GLN A 275 3.18 -15.44 -1.47
C GLN A 275 2.85 -16.18 -0.17
N ALA A 276 1.82 -17.03 -0.16
CA ALA A 276 1.46 -17.84 1.00
C ALA A 276 2.59 -18.82 1.37
N ALA A 277 3.13 -19.53 0.39
CA ALA A 277 4.25 -20.47 0.60
C ALA A 277 5.49 -19.76 1.18
N ALA A 278 5.83 -18.58 0.64
CA ALA A 278 6.95 -17.77 1.13
C ALA A 278 6.72 -17.24 2.56
N ALA A 279 5.47 -16.95 2.94
CA ALA A 279 5.11 -16.54 4.29
C ALA A 279 5.18 -17.71 5.29
N TYR A 280 4.67 -18.90 4.93
CA TYR A 280 4.84 -20.11 5.74
C TYR A 280 6.32 -20.34 6.07
N ASN A 281 7.16 -20.33 5.06
CA ASN A 281 8.59 -20.60 5.23
C ASN A 281 9.30 -19.45 5.96
N GLY A 282 9.20 -18.21 5.45
CA GLY A 282 9.97 -17.09 5.99
C GLY A 282 9.51 -16.58 7.35
N ASP A 283 8.20 -16.65 7.65
CA ASP A 283 7.64 -16.02 8.84
C ASP A 283 7.43 -17.03 10.00
N MET A 284 7.21 -18.30 9.67
CA MET A 284 6.92 -19.37 10.63
C MET A 284 7.91 -20.53 10.59
N GLY A 285 8.84 -20.55 9.64
CA GLY A 285 9.77 -21.67 9.44
C GLY A 285 9.08 -22.97 8.99
N VAL A 286 7.82 -22.89 8.54
CA VAL A 286 7.02 -24.02 8.08
C VAL A 286 7.31 -24.31 6.62
N THR A 287 7.74 -25.50 6.28
CA THR A 287 8.01 -25.90 4.90
C THR A 287 6.72 -26.23 4.14
N THR A 288 6.78 -26.08 2.84
CA THR A 288 5.65 -26.35 1.93
C THR A 288 6.14 -27.17 0.74
N THR A 289 5.22 -27.71 -0.05
CA THR A 289 5.58 -28.38 -1.32
C THR A 289 6.35 -27.48 -2.28
N MET A 290 6.26 -26.15 -2.13
CA MET A 290 6.96 -25.17 -2.97
C MET A 290 8.32 -24.77 -2.38
N PHE A 291 8.44 -24.64 -1.07
CA PHE A 291 9.66 -24.33 -0.32
C PHE A 291 9.90 -25.42 0.71
N GLN A 292 10.72 -26.42 0.33
CA GLN A 292 10.94 -27.65 1.09
C GLN A 292 12.12 -27.59 2.07
N GLN A 293 12.85 -26.48 2.08
CA GLN A 293 13.97 -26.29 3.00
C GLN A 293 13.55 -25.33 4.10
N GLU A 294 13.88 -25.69 5.34
CA GLU A 294 13.67 -24.81 6.48
C GLU A 294 14.44 -23.50 6.34
N ASN A 295 13.86 -22.42 6.88
CA ASN A 295 14.45 -21.08 6.86
C ASN A 295 15.78 -20.99 7.64
N CYS A 296 16.07 -21.95 8.52
CA CYS A 296 17.29 -22.05 9.32
C CYS A 296 18.34 -23.02 8.72
N THR A 297 18.14 -23.55 7.51
CA THR A 297 19.03 -24.51 6.89
C THR A 297 20.50 -24.07 6.96
N GLY A 298 21.35 -24.95 7.49
CA GLY A 298 22.77 -24.67 7.71
C GLY A 298 23.10 -23.95 9.01
N GLN A 299 22.13 -23.65 9.84
CA GLN A 299 22.31 -23.05 11.17
C GLN A 299 22.30 -24.12 12.29
N PRO A 300 22.97 -23.90 13.42
CA PRO A 300 22.96 -24.85 14.55
C PRO A 300 21.61 -24.92 15.28
N GLN A 301 20.70 -24.00 15.01
CA GLN A 301 19.36 -23.95 15.58
C GLN A 301 18.36 -24.85 14.84
N CYS A 302 18.62 -25.21 13.58
CA CYS A 302 17.81 -26.16 12.83
C CYS A 302 17.65 -27.47 13.59
N ASP A 303 16.64 -28.22 13.30
CA ASP A 303 16.49 -29.59 13.78
C ASP A 303 16.79 -30.61 12.68
N ASP A 304 16.69 -31.89 13.02
CA ASP A 304 16.95 -33.02 12.12
C ASP A 304 15.63 -33.79 11.93
N LEU A 305 14.45 -33.16 12.07
CA LEU A 305 13.16 -33.84 11.88
C LEU A 305 12.97 -34.16 10.40
N ALA A 306 12.30 -35.25 10.12
CA ALA A 306 12.02 -35.71 8.75
C ALA A 306 10.51 -35.63 8.46
N ASP A 307 9.90 -34.50 8.81
CA ASP A 307 8.46 -34.21 8.67
C ASP A 307 8.13 -33.22 7.54
N ASP A 308 9.14 -32.80 6.80
CA ASP A 308 9.00 -31.90 5.64
C ASP A 308 8.36 -32.57 4.41
N PRO A 309 7.46 -31.88 3.66
CA PRO A 309 6.89 -30.58 4.00
C PRO A 309 5.69 -30.72 4.96
N GLU A 310 5.60 -29.84 5.97
CA GLU A 310 4.50 -29.85 6.94
C GLU A 310 3.18 -29.37 6.34
N VAL A 311 3.26 -28.44 5.36
CA VAL A 311 2.08 -27.94 4.64
C VAL A 311 2.02 -28.54 3.24
N ASP A 312 1.00 -29.36 3.00
CA ASP A 312 0.72 -29.93 1.70
C ASP A 312 0.14 -28.91 0.70
N LEU A 313 0.07 -29.30 -0.57
CA LEU A 313 -0.42 -28.41 -1.64
C LEU A 313 -1.91 -28.03 -1.46
N GLU A 314 -2.73 -28.89 -0.86
CA GLU A 314 -4.16 -28.62 -0.66
C GLU A 314 -4.33 -27.55 0.41
N THR A 315 -3.66 -27.67 1.52
CA THR A 315 -3.63 -26.65 2.59
C THR A 315 -3.07 -25.31 2.07
N LEU A 316 -1.97 -25.36 1.30
CA LEU A 316 -1.38 -24.16 0.71
C LEU A 316 -2.35 -23.46 -0.25
N LYS A 317 -3.03 -24.20 -1.13
CA LYS A 317 -4.07 -23.65 -2.03
C LYS A 317 -5.25 -23.11 -1.26
N SER A 318 -5.64 -23.77 -0.17
CA SER A 318 -6.72 -23.27 0.70
C SER A 318 -6.35 -21.93 1.32
N THR A 319 -5.15 -21.77 1.84
CA THR A 319 -4.67 -20.49 2.39
C THR A 319 -4.62 -19.39 1.32
N ALA A 320 -4.16 -19.71 0.11
CA ALA A 320 -4.18 -18.76 -1.01
C ALA A 320 -5.60 -18.37 -1.38
N PHE A 321 -6.53 -19.33 -1.46
CA PHE A 321 -7.94 -19.08 -1.74
C PHE A 321 -8.59 -18.14 -0.71
N TYR A 322 -8.26 -18.27 0.58
CA TYR A 322 -8.73 -17.35 1.59
C TYR A 322 -8.41 -15.88 1.22
N THR A 323 -7.15 -15.59 0.93
CA THR A 323 -6.73 -14.23 0.56
C THR A 323 -7.28 -13.76 -0.78
N GLN A 324 -7.55 -14.70 -1.73
CA GLN A 324 -8.19 -14.41 -3.00
C GLN A 324 -9.67 -14.06 -2.87
N SER A 325 -10.36 -14.67 -1.90
CA SER A 325 -11.80 -14.57 -1.71
C SER A 325 -12.24 -13.49 -0.70
N LEU A 326 -11.29 -12.75 -0.11
CA LEU A 326 -11.59 -11.60 0.77
C LEU A 326 -12.16 -10.42 -0.03
N ALA A 327 -13.28 -9.90 0.45
CA ALA A 327 -13.96 -8.76 -0.12
C ALA A 327 -13.14 -7.46 -0.01
N VAL A 328 -13.43 -6.52 -0.90
CA VAL A 328 -13.00 -5.12 -0.74
C VAL A 328 -14.09 -4.32 -0.04
N PRO A 329 -13.80 -3.53 1.00
CA PRO A 329 -14.78 -2.64 1.59
C PRO A 329 -15.16 -1.53 0.62
N ALA A 330 -16.42 -1.12 0.66
CA ALA A 330 -16.94 -0.03 -0.15
C ALA A 330 -16.23 1.30 0.16
N ALA A 331 -16.07 2.15 -0.85
CA ALA A 331 -15.74 3.55 -0.63
C ALA A 331 -16.93 4.26 0.06
N ARG A 332 -16.65 5.34 0.76
CA ARG A 332 -17.60 5.99 1.67
C ARG A 332 -17.71 7.48 1.38
N ASN A 333 -18.90 8.04 1.65
CA ASN A 333 -19.12 9.49 1.63
C ASN A 333 -18.65 10.22 0.36
N LEU A 334 -18.67 9.54 -0.80
CA LEU A 334 -18.15 10.10 -2.06
C LEU A 334 -18.93 11.35 -2.52
N ASP A 335 -20.16 11.56 -2.05
CA ASP A 335 -21.00 12.73 -2.34
C ASP A 335 -20.74 13.91 -1.37
N ASP A 336 -19.92 13.71 -0.33
CA ASP A 336 -19.56 14.78 0.61
C ASP A 336 -18.76 15.87 -0.12
N PRO A 337 -19.08 17.16 0.04
CA PRO A 337 -18.39 18.26 -0.64
C PRO A 337 -16.88 18.31 -0.36
N ASP A 338 -16.43 17.98 0.86
CA ASP A 338 -15.01 17.95 1.19
C ASP A 338 -14.31 16.75 0.55
N VAL A 339 -14.96 15.59 0.48
CA VAL A 339 -14.46 14.41 -0.24
C VAL A 339 -14.32 14.73 -1.73
N GLN A 340 -15.34 15.35 -2.36
CA GLN A 340 -15.30 15.79 -3.75
C GLN A 340 -14.17 16.81 -4.02
N ARG A 341 -13.99 17.76 -3.11
CA ARG A 341 -12.89 18.72 -3.17
C ARG A 341 -11.54 18.03 -3.05
N GLY A 342 -11.42 17.06 -2.14
CA GLY A 342 -10.21 16.24 -1.94
C GLY A 342 -9.86 15.42 -3.17
N LYS A 343 -10.84 14.82 -3.84
CA LYS A 343 -10.66 14.09 -5.12
C LYS A 343 -10.09 15.01 -6.21
N LYS A 344 -10.61 16.24 -6.33
CA LYS A 344 -10.07 17.24 -7.26
C LYS A 344 -8.63 17.60 -6.94
N ILE A 345 -8.29 17.76 -5.65
CA ILE A 345 -6.92 18.05 -5.20
C ILE A 345 -6.01 16.86 -5.51
N PHE A 346 -6.39 15.63 -5.17
CA PHE A 346 -5.64 14.40 -5.47
C PHE A 346 -5.25 14.32 -6.95
N THR A 347 -6.19 14.59 -7.85
CA THR A 347 -5.96 14.64 -9.30
C THR A 347 -5.04 15.80 -9.68
N LYS A 348 -5.29 17.00 -9.16
CA LYS A 348 -4.53 18.22 -9.49
C LYS A 348 -3.06 18.12 -9.11
N ILE A 349 -2.76 17.52 -7.97
CA ILE A 349 -1.39 17.34 -7.47
C ILE A 349 -0.70 16.08 -8.01
N LYS A 350 -1.37 15.33 -8.91
CA LYS A 350 -0.86 14.16 -9.63
C LYS A 350 -0.58 12.92 -8.74
N CYS A 351 -1.30 12.72 -7.64
CA CYS A 351 -1.22 11.45 -6.89
C CYS A 351 -1.63 10.24 -7.74
N GLY A 352 -2.60 10.44 -8.64
CA GLY A 352 -3.08 9.40 -9.57
C GLY A 352 -2.09 8.97 -10.65
N ALA A 353 -0.89 9.57 -10.72
CA ALA A 353 0.15 9.13 -11.66
C ALA A 353 0.72 7.75 -11.28
N CYS A 354 0.88 7.49 -9.98
CA CYS A 354 1.23 6.17 -9.42
C CYS A 354 -0.02 5.47 -8.85
N HIS A 355 -0.86 6.20 -8.12
CA HIS A 355 -2.12 5.68 -7.58
C HIS A 355 -3.22 5.69 -8.64
N THR A 356 -3.01 4.89 -9.72
CA THR A 356 -3.98 4.70 -10.82
C THR A 356 -5.34 4.32 -10.26
N PRO A 357 -6.42 5.07 -10.56
CA PRO A 357 -7.69 4.92 -9.86
C PRO A 357 -8.38 3.57 -10.08
N SER A 358 -8.35 3.01 -11.29
CA SER A 358 -9.17 1.85 -11.62
C SER A 358 -8.51 0.90 -12.62
N PHE A 359 -8.93 -0.37 -12.52
CA PHE A 359 -8.66 -1.42 -13.48
C PHE A 359 -9.93 -2.23 -13.78
N THR A 360 -9.89 -2.96 -14.87
CA THR A 360 -10.84 -4.06 -15.12
C THR A 360 -10.06 -5.37 -15.04
N THR A 361 -10.50 -6.29 -14.20
CA THR A 361 -9.88 -7.61 -14.07
C THR A 361 -10.10 -8.44 -15.33
N GLY A 362 -9.15 -9.30 -15.67
CA GLY A 362 -9.25 -10.29 -16.74
C GLY A 362 -10.12 -11.49 -16.35
N ALA A 363 -10.17 -12.49 -17.22
CA ALA A 363 -10.73 -13.79 -16.87
C ALA A 363 -9.75 -14.51 -15.93
N HIS A 364 -10.20 -14.84 -14.73
CA HIS A 364 -9.40 -15.66 -13.79
C HIS A 364 -9.56 -17.14 -14.15
N PRO A 365 -8.46 -17.91 -14.19
CA PRO A 365 -8.51 -19.29 -14.68
C PRO A 365 -9.31 -20.25 -13.78
N GLU A 366 -9.43 -19.96 -12.49
CA GLU A 366 -10.05 -20.84 -11.50
C GLU A 366 -11.32 -20.24 -10.87
N TYR A 367 -11.44 -18.88 -10.77
CA TYR A 367 -12.48 -18.23 -9.97
C TYR A 367 -13.23 -17.16 -10.77
N ASP A 368 -14.45 -17.47 -11.16
CA ASP A 368 -15.31 -16.56 -11.94
C ASP A 368 -15.66 -15.27 -11.18
N PHE A 369 -15.76 -15.33 -9.85
CA PHE A 369 -16.09 -14.16 -9.02
C PHE A 369 -15.03 -13.04 -9.10
N LEU A 370 -13.81 -13.33 -9.53
CA LEU A 370 -12.73 -12.36 -9.76
C LEU A 370 -12.73 -11.78 -11.18
N SER A 371 -13.47 -12.40 -12.11
CA SER A 371 -13.40 -12.11 -13.54
C SER A 371 -14.25 -10.90 -13.93
N GLY A 372 -13.69 -10.03 -14.81
CA GLY A 372 -14.40 -8.93 -15.42
C GLY A 372 -14.89 -7.83 -14.47
N GLN A 373 -14.28 -7.72 -13.28
CA GLN A 373 -14.66 -6.73 -12.28
C GLN A 373 -14.04 -5.36 -12.60
N LEU A 374 -14.84 -4.29 -12.61
CA LEU A 374 -14.34 -2.92 -12.57
C LEU A 374 -14.00 -2.61 -11.11
N ILE A 375 -12.73 -2.37 -10.82
CA ILE A 375 -12.19 -2.17 -9.46
C ILE A 375 -11.50 -0.81 -9.33
N PHE A 376 -11.46 -0.27 -8.11
CA PHE A 376 -10.85 1.02 -7.79
C PHE A 376 -9.77 0.88 -6.71
N PRO A 377 -8.63 0.23 -7.03
CA PRO A 377 -7.57 -0.05 -6.04
C PRO A 377 -6.67 1.15 -5.76
N PHE A 378 -6.60 2.15 -6.63
CA PHE A 378 -5.67 3.28 -6.53
C PHE A 378 -4.22 2.83 -6.40
N THR A 379 -3.76 2.07 -7.38
CA THR A 379 -2.38 1.57 -7.53
C THR A 379 -2.13 1.24 -9.00
N ASP A 380 -0.91 1.32 -9.45
CA ASP A 380 -0.46 0.78 -10.74
C ASP A 380 0.27 -0.56 -10.61
N LEU A 381 0.57 -1.00 -9.37
CA LEU A 381 1.36 -2.19 -9.01
C LEU A 381 2.82 -2.14 -9.49
N LEU A 382 3.30 -0.99 -9.95
CA LEU A 382 4.67 -0.78 -10.40
C LEU A 382 5.58 -0.30 -9.27
N LEU A 383 6.89 -0.41 -9.51
CA LEU A 383 7.94 0.10 -8.64
C LEU A 383 8.23 1.56 -8.98
N HIS A 384 8.40 2.38 -7.94
CA HIS A 384 8.81 3.78 -8.07
C HIS A 384 9.93 4.10 -7.10
N ASP A 385 10.91 4.89 -7.54
CA ASP A 385 11.95 5.44 -6.66
C ASP A 385 11.32 6.46 -5.71
N MET A 386 11.26 6.11 -4.43
CA MET A 386 10.69 6.94 -3.37
C MET A 386 11.74 7.80 -2.65
N GLY A 387 12.96 7.89 -3.20
CA GLY A 387 14.05 8.70 -2.68
C GLY A 387 14.69 8.15 -1.40
N GLU A 388 15.73 8.86 -0.95
CA GLU A 388 16.57 8.47 0.20
C GLU A 388 15.79 8.40 1.53
N GLY A 389 14.70 9.16 1.66
CA GLY A 389 13.88 9.17 2.87
C GLY A 389 13.24 7.81 3.20
N LEU A 390 12.87 7.05 2.16
CA LEU A 390 12.25 5.74 2.26
C LEU A 390 13.18 4.59 1.82
N ALA A 391 14.43 4.87 1.45
CA ALA A 391 15.39 3.87 1.03
C ALA A 391 15.72 2.86 2.13
N ASP A 392 15.77 1.57 1.78
CA ASP A 392 16.30 0.48 2.60
C ASP A 392 17.66 -0.04 2.09
N ASN A 393 18.08 0.41 0.92
CA ASN A 393 19.30 0.02 0.21
C ASN A 393 19.39 -1.49 -0.12
N ARG A 394 18.30 -2.24 0.03
CA ARG A 394 18.24 -3.68 -0.27
C ARG A 394 17.53 -3.90 -1.61
N PRO A 395 18.21 -4.48 -2.61
CA PRO A 395 17.53 -4.88 -3.84
C PRO A 395 16.59 -6.06 -3.59
N ASP A 396 15.56 -6.18 -4.44
CA ASP A 396 14.61 -7.30 -4.41
C ASP A 396 14.21 -7.62 -5.86
N HIS A 397 14.90 -8.57 -6.51
CA HIS A 397 14.85 -8.80 -7.95
C HIS A 397 15.23 -7.52 -8.73
N ARG A 398 14.31 -6.98 -9.57
CA ARG A 398 14.57 -5.74 -10.31
C ARG A 398 14.41 -4.46 -9.48
N ALA A 399 13.78 -4.55 -8.32
CA ALA A 399 13.66 -3.41 -7.43
C ALA A 399 15.02 -3.08 -6.80
N ASP A 400 15.43 -1.82 -6.87
CA ASP A 400 16.60 -1.33 -6.14
C ASP A 400 16.27 -0.96 -4.67
N GLY A 401 17.26 -0.40 -3.96
CA GLY A 401 17.13 -0.04 -2.56
C GLY A 401 16.23 1.16 -2.26
N ARG A 402 15.73 1.89 -3.26
CA ARG A 402 14.84 3.05 -3.11
C ARG A 402 13.46 2.81 -3.70
N GLU A 403 13.31 1.75 -4.47
CA GLU A 403 12.08 1.44 -5.18
C GLU A 403 11.11 0.62 -4.34
N TRP A 404 9.85 1.03 -4.38
CA TRP A 404 8.72 0.41 -3.71
C TRP A 404 7.54 0.30 -4.64
N ARG A 405 6.80 -0.82 -4.54
CA ARG A 405 5.55 -0.99 -5.27
C ARG A 405 4.48 -0.04 -4.71
N THR A 406 3.78 0.66 -5.60
CA THR A 406 2.61 1.45 -5.20
C THR A 406 1.58 0.58 -4.48
N PRO A 407 1.32 0.77 -3.18
CA PRO A 407 0.30 0.01 -2.47
C PRO A 407 -1.11 0.47 -2.87
N PRO A 408 -2.12 -0.42 -2.88
CA PRO A 408 -3.49 0.00 -3.05
C PRO A 408 -3.95 0.91 -1.90
N LEU A 409 -4.82 1.88 -2.22
CA LEU A 409 -5.37 2.80 -1.22
C LEU A 409 -6.80 2.44 -0.79
N TRP A 410 -7.49 1.51 -1.48
CA TRP A 410 -8.82 1.07 -1.04
C TRP A 410 -8.78 0.58 0.41
N GLY A 411 -9.82 0.90 1.19
CA GLY A 411 -9.90 0.56 2.61
C GLY A 411 -8.91 1.28 3.53
N ILE A 412 -8.04 2.17 3.01
CA ILE A 412 -7.03 2.86 3.84
C ILE A 412 -7.66 3.68 4.98
N GLY A 413 -8.85 4.28 4.73
CA GLY A 413 -9.59 5.02 5.74
C GLY A 413 -10.13 4.17 6.89
N LEU A 414 -10.22 2.84 6.71
CA LEU A 414 -10.68 1.90 7.74
C LEU A 414 -9.55 1.33 8.59
N THR A 415 -8.29 1.70 8.32
CA THR A 415 -7.13 1.16 9.05
C THR A 415 -7.26 1.32 10.56
N GLN A 416 -7.69 2.47 11.06
CA GLN A 416 -7.92 2.69 12.50
C GLN A 416 -9.03 1.78 13.07
N THR A 417 -10.11 1.62 12.33
CA THR A 417 -11.27 0.80 12.75
C THR A 417 -10.91 -0.68 12.83
N VAL A 418 -10.15 -1.18 11.85
CA VAL A 418 -9.79 -2.60 11.76
C VAL A 418 -8.57 -2.91 12.62
N SER A 419 -7.49 -2.17 12.46
CA SER A 419 -6.19 -2.49 13.09
C SER A 419 -5.99 -1.82 14.45
N GLY A 420 -6.79 -0.82 14.80
CA GLY A 420 -6.66 -0.06 16.05
C GLY A 420 -5.56 1.00 16.05
N HIS A 421 -4.91 1.21 14.91
CA HIS A 421 -3.82 2.19 14.72
C HIS A 421 -3.80 2.71 13.27
N THR A 422 -2.93 3.68 13.00
CA THR A 422 -2.75 4.29 11.66
C THR A 422 -1.26 4.31 11.25
N ASN A 423 -0.53 3.21 11.48
CA ASN A 423 0.85 3.11 11.03
C ASN A 423 0.90 2.80 9.53
N PHE A 424 1.45 3.69 8.71
CA PHE A 424 1.52 3.59 7.26
C PHE A 424 2.95 3.44 6.75
N LEU A 425 3.11 3.28 5.45
CA LEU A 425 4.32 2.98 4.70
C LEU A 425 4.83 1.54 4.91
N HIS A 426 5.92 1.19 4.21
CA HIS A 426 6.45 -0.18 4.17
C HIS A 426 6.98 -0.68 5.52
N ASP A 427 7.41 0.23 6.38
CA ASP A 427 7.97 -0.05 7.69
C ASP A 427 7.12 0.49 8.86
N GLY A 428 5.97 1.07 8.60
CA GLY A 428 5.05 1.56 9.63
C GLY A 428 5.43 2.90 10.28
N ARG A 429 6.43 3.61 9.77
CA ARG A 429 6.94 4.85 10.38
C ARG A 429 5.94 6.00 10.44
N ALA A 430 5.06 6.12 9.46
CA ALA A 430 4.08 7.21 9.40
C ALA A 430 2.89 6.92 10.33
N ARG A 431 2.62 7.83 11.26
CA ARG A 431 1.56 7.69 12.28
C ARG A 431 0.15 8.06 11.78
N ASN A 432 0.08 8.69 10.61
CA ASN A 432 -1.16 9.12 9.98
C ASN A 432 -0.94 9.37 8.47
N LEU A 433 -2.01 9.66 7.74
CA LEU A 433 -1.95 9.92 6.29
C LEU A 433 -1.13 11.14 5.93
N THR A 434 -1.14 12.20 6.75
CA THR A 434 -0.31 13.39 6.52
C THR A 434 1.16 13.05 6.53
N GLU A 435 1.63 12.31 7.54
CA GLU A 435 3.01 11.86 7.61
C GLU A 435 3.37 10.92 6.45
N ALA A 436 2.45 10.01 6.07
CA ALA A 436 2.67 9.13 4.92
C ALA A 436 2.91 9.94 3.64
N ILE A 437 2.09 10.96 3.37
CA ILE A 437 2.27 11.86 2.22
C ILE A 437 3.59 12.63 2.31
N LEU A 438 3.95 13.15 3.48
CA LEU A 438 5.16 13.96 3.66
C LEU A 438 6.45 13.14 3.57
N TRP A 439 6.40 11.81 3.71
CA TRP A 439 7.52 10.91 3.46
C TRP A 439 7.74 10.61 1.97
N HIS A 440 6.80 10.94 1.09
CA HIS A 440 6.95 10.75 -0.35
C HIS A 440 8.13 11.59 -0.87
N GLY A 441 9.07 10.95 -1.57
CA GLY A 441 10.25 11.59 -2.17
C GLY A 441 10.51 11.00 -3.55
N GLY A 442 11.70 11.20 -4.12
CA GLY A 442 12.06 10.67 -5.43
C GLY A 442 11.08 11.09 -6.52
N GLU A 443 10.47 10.14 -7.21
CA GLU A 443 9.45 10.39 -8.25
C GLU A 443 8.21 11.12 -7.70
N ALA A 444 7.87 10.89 -6.44
CA ALA A 444 6.73 11.55 -5.79
C ALA A 444 7.05 12.93 -5.18
N GLU A 445 8.31 13.41 -5.22
CA GLU A 445 8.73 14.69 -4.62
C GLU A 445 7.93 15.88 -5.17
N SER A 446 7.64 15.89 -6.48
CA SER A 446 6.84 16.95 -7.09
C SER A 446 5.43 17.03 -6.50
N ALA A 447 4.78 15.89 -6.24
CA ALA A 447 3.47 15.83 -5.60
C ALA A 447 3.56 16.30 -4.13
N ARG A 448 4.57 15.84 -3.37
CA ARG A 448 4.85 16.26 -1.99
C ARG A 448 5.02 17.77 -1.90
N GLN A 449 5.79 18.38 -2.78
CA GLN A 449 6.00 19.84 -2.79
C GLN A 449 4.69 20.62 -3.03
N ARG A 450 3.79 20.08 -3.89
CA ARG A 450 2.45 20.68 -4.07
C ARG A 450 1.59 20.55 -2.82
N VAL A 451 1.69 19.45 -2.07
CA VAL A 451 0.98 19.29 -0.79
C VAL A 451 1.45 20.32 0.23
N LEU A 452 2.75 20.62 0.31
CA LEU A 452 3.29 21.64 1.20
C LEU A 452 2.76 23.07 0.91
N GLN A 453 2.26 23.31 -0.31
CA GLN A 453 1.66 24.58 -0.71
C GLN A 453 0.14 24.64 -0.49
N LEU A 454 -0.50 23.56 -0.05
CA LEU A 454 -1.94 23.54 0.22
C LEU A 454 -2.26 24.32 1.51
N SER A 455 -3.36 25.05 1.49
CA SER A 455 -3.96 25.61 2.70
C SER A 455 -4.47 24.50 3.64
N ALA A 456 -4.65 24.78 4.92
CA ALA A 456 -5.19 23.83 5.89
C ALA A 456 -6.53 23.21 5.43
N GLY A 457 -7.44 24.02 4.85
CA GLY A 457 -8.71 23.54 4.32
C GLY A 457 -8.56 22.60 3.11
N GLU A 458 -7.55 22.80 2.25
CA GLU A 458 -7.26 21.90 1.15
C GLU A 458 -6.62 20.59 1.62
N ARG A 459 -5.73 20.65 2.62
CA ARG A 459 -5.16 19.47 3.26
C ARG A 459 -6.25 18.61 3.89
N ASN A 460 -7.16 19.21 4.64
CA ASN A 460 -8.28 18.49 5.25
C ASN A 460 -9.20 17.84 4.22
N ALA A 461 -9.49 18.50 3.11
CA ALA A 461 -10.26 17.93 2.01
C ALA A 461 -9.53 16.73 1.36
N LEU A 462 -8.22 16.83 1.10
CA LEU A 462 -7.42 15.71 0.60
C LEU A 462 -7.47 14.51 1.56
N LEU A 463 -7.32 14.76 2.86
CA LEU A 463 -7.41 13.70 3.88
C LEU A 463 -8.81 13.09 3.95
N ALA A 464 -9.87 13.90 3.84
CA ALA A 464 -11.25 13.40 3.79
C ALA A 464 -11.46 12.45 2.61
N TYR A 465 -10.91 12.79 1.43
CA TYR A 465 -10.96 11.90 0.26
C TYR A 465 -10.20 10.58 0.51
N LEU A 466 -8.97 10.63 1.02
CA LEU A 466 -8.21 9.41 1.33
C LEU A 466 -8.90 8.55 2.40
N GLN A 467 -9.57 9.17 3.37
CA GLN A 467 -10.34 8.48 4.38
C GLN A 467 -11.65 7.88 3.84
N SER A 468 -12.14 8.37 2.72
CA SER A 468 -13.32 7.81 2.05
C SER A 468 -13.03 6.54 1.24
N LEU A 469 -11.77 6.30 0.91
CA LEU A 469 -11.30 5.10 0.21
C LEU A 469 -11.15 3.88 1.20
#